data_93078ed652ab639eea7310d8b84ebd4a
#
_entry.id   93078ed652ab639eea7310d8b84ebd4a
#
_cell.length_a   1.000
_cell.length_b   1.000
_cell.length_c   1.000
_cell.angle_alpha   90.00
_cell.angle_beta   90.00
_cell.angle_gamma   90.00
#
_symmetry.space_group_name_H-M   'P 1'
#
loop_
_entity.id
_entity.type
_entity.pdbx_description
1 polymer ?
#
loop_
_entity_poly.entity_id
_entity_poly.type
_entity_poly.pdbx_seq_one_letter_code
_entity_poly.pdbx_strand_id
1 'polypeptide(L)'
;MIRVHNTYGIKETFDAFAKAGFEGMDFNNDVFPYYTDEHDETFYRELGDYARERGVDICQAHAPFPSSYESAQESEKRFFEIVQAMENASYLGAPMIVVHPCTHVLLTEENEEELFSYNLNFYRRLIPYAEKFGIKIAIENIQRVSITSTPERLCRLFDTLDNPVFTICFDVGHCLFEGVDPAAAIRRIGNRMVNGCTHVHDNTGDKDTHTLPFYGNVEWDSVMKALADIGYAGELNYEASAFIANLPTDLYPLGLEYMAKVGRYLIGRFEYYKKQV
;
A
#
# COMPACT_ATOMS: atom_id res chain seq x y z
N MET A 1 -9.40 -2.53 5.13
CA MET A 1 -10.03 -1.52 5.99
C MET A 1 -11.38 -1.02 5.48
N ILE A 2 -11.54 -0.50 4.28
CA ILE A 2 -12.74 0.19 3.74
C ILE A 2 -14.06 -0.55 4.02
N ARG A 3 -14.13 -1.85 3.76
CA ARG A 3 -15.38 -2.62 3.96
C ARG A 3 -15.78 -2.72 5.44
N VAL A 4 -14.82 -2.93 6.32
CA VAL A 4 -15.07 -3.03 7.76
C VAL A 4 -15.49 -1.67 8.31
N HIS A 5 -14.81 -0.60 7.88
CA HIS A 5 -15.15 0.77 8.24
C HIS A 5 -16.58 1.16 7.81
N ASN A 6 -16.96 0.88 6.57
CA ASN A 6 -18.31 1.19 6.07
C ASN A 6 -19.41 0.44 6.83
N THR A 7 -19.08 -0.65 7.51
CA THR A 7 -20.00 -1.43 8.31
C THR A 7 -20.05 -0.97 9.76
N TYR A 8 -18.91 -0.69 10.38
CA TYR A 8 -18.79 -0.47 11.82
C TYR A 8 -18.49 0.98 12.21
N GLY A 9 -17.91 1.78 11.32
CA GLY A 9 -17.29 3.06 11.65
C GLY A 9 -15.79 2.92 11.92
N ILE A 10 -15.10 4.06 12.09
CA ILE A 10 -13.63 4.05 12.11
C ILE A 10 -13.06 3.52 13.43
N LYS A 11 -13.57 3.96 14.57
CA LYS A 11 -13.10 3.54 15.89
C LYS A 11 -13.40 2.08 16.14
N GLU A 12 -14.60 1.65 15.77
CA GLU A 12 -15.04 0.26 15.85
C GLU A 12 -14.24 -0.65 14.91
N THR A 13 -13.70 -0.11 13.82
CA THR A 13 -12.77 -0.85 12.94
C THR A 13 -11.45 -1.12 13.65
N PHE A 14 -10.87 -0.15 14.35
CA PHE A 14 -9.68 -0.37 15.17
C PHE A 14 -9.93 -1.40 16.28
N ASP A 15 -11.08 -1.30 16.96
CA ASP A 15 -11.47 -2.28 18.00
C ASP A 15 -11.59 -3.69 17.41
N ALA A 16 -12.19 -3.83 16.22
CA ALA A 16 -12.34 -5.12 15.54
C ALA A 16 -10.99 -5.71 15.11
N PHE A 17 -10.07 -4.87 14.61
CA PHE A 17 -8.73 -5.31 14.21
C PHE A 17 -7.88 -5.72 15.41
N ALA A 18 -7.86 -4.92 16.48
CA ALA A 18 -7.19 -5.26 17.72
C ALA A 18 -7.71 -6.60 18.29
N LYS A 19 -9.04 -6.76 18.35
CA LYS A 19 -9.67 -7.99 18.82
C LYS A 19 -9.33 -9.22 17.95
N ALA A 20 -9.20 -9.04 16.64
CA ALA A 20 -8.80 -10.10 15.72
C ALA A 20 -7.30 -10.45 15.84
N GLY A 21 -6.49 -9.58 16.46
CA GLY A 21 -5.06 -9.76 16.68
C GLY A 21 -4.20 -9.17 15.56
N PHE A 22 -4.67 -8.14 14.85
CA PHE A 22 -3.82 -7.28 14.03
C PHE A 22 -3.06 -6.30 14.92
N GLU A 23 -1.81 -6.06 14.56
CA GLU A 23 -0.90 -5.12 15.23
C GLU A 23 -0.68 -3.84 14.41
N GLY A 24 -1.11 -3.85 13.15
CA GLY A 24 -0.98 -2.71 12.25
C GLY A 24 -2.12 -2.59 11.24
N MET A 25 -2.22 -1.41 10.65
CA MET A 25 -3.23 -1.08 9.66
C MET A 25 -2.65 -0.19 8.56
N ASP A 26 -3.07 -0.45 7.33
CA ASP A 26 -3.01 0.51 6.23
C ASP A 26 -4.25 1.43 6.32
N PHE A 27 -4.02 2.72 6.47
CA PHE A 27 -5.08 3.71 6.53
C PHE A 27 -5.38 4.26 5.14
N ASN A 28 -6.44 3.73 4.53
CA ASN A 28 -6.82 4.19 3.20
C ASN A 28 -7.61 5.51 3.28
N ASN A 29 -7.03 6.55 2.71
CA ASN A 29 -7.60 7.87 2.70
C ASN A 29 -8.85 8.03 1.81
N ASP A 30 -9.19 7.16 0.89
CA ASP A 30 -10.46 7.22 0.12
C ASP A 30 -11.71 6.93 0.95
N VAL A 31 -11.54 6.53 2.20
CA VAL A 31 -12.64 6.17 3.11
C VAL A 31 -13.36 7.37 3.70
N PHE A 32 -12.68 8.51 3.76
CA PHE A 32 -13.24 9.72 4.33
C PHE A 32 -13.39 10.82 3.27
N PRO A 33 -14.47 11.62 3.32
CA PRO A 33 -14.49 12.91 2.64
C PRO A 33 -13.51 13.85 3.37
N TYR A 34 -12.27 13.92 2.91
CA TYR A 34 -11.07 14.39 3.57
C TYR A 34 -11.01 15.86 3.94
N TYR A 35 -11.96 16.66 3.55
CA TYR A 35 -11.82 18.10 3.49
C TYR A 35 -13.02 18.79 4.09
N THR A 36 -13.53 18.26 5.20
CA THR A 36 -14.51 18.96 6.01
C THR A 36 -13.82 19.57 7.22
N ASP A 37 -14.28 20.73 7.69
CA ASP A 37 -13.80 21.37 8.94
C ASP A 37 -13.90 20.46 10.18
N GLU A 38 -14.58 19.32 10.05
CA GLU A 38 -14.76 18.30 11.09
C GLU A 38 -13.56 17.33 11.20
N HIS A 39 -12.67 17.29 10.19
CA HIS A 39 -11.53 16.39 10.13
C HIS A 39 -10.23 17.19 10.05
N ASP A 40 -9.94 17.94 11.12
CA ASP A 40 -8.73 18.73 11.29
C ASP A 40 -7.55 17.92 11.86
N GLU A 41 -6.43 18.58 12.10
CA GLU A 41 -5.24 18.01 12.74
C GLU A 41 -5.60 17.29 14.06
N THR A 42 -6.46 17.88 14.89
CA THR A 42 -6.86 17.33 16.19
C THR A 42 -7.55 15.99 16.00
N PHE A 43 -8.49 15.92 15.05
CA PHE A 43 -9.21 14.68 14.72
C PHE A 43 -8.24 13.56 14.35
N TYR A 44 -7.28 13.81 13.44
CA TYR A 44 -6.35 12.76 12.99
C TYR A 44 -5.38 12.34 14.10
N ARG A 45 -4.90 13.26 14.92
CA ARG A 45 -4.05 12.93 16.08
C ARG A 45 -4.78 12.07 17.11
N GLU A 46 -5.99 12.47 17.49
CA GLU A 46 -6.83 11.69 18.40
C GLU A 46 -7.17 10.30 17.84
N LEU A 47 -7.37 10.19 16.53
CA LEU A 47 -7.63 8.91 15.87
C LEU A 47 -6.39 8.00 15.89
N GLY A 48 -5.20 8.55 15.63
CA GLY A 48 -3.93 7.82 15.74
C GLY A 48 -3.64 7.36 17.17
N ASP A 49 -3.90 8.23 18.18
CA ASP A 49 -3.78 7.88 19.59
C ASP A 49 -4.74 6.76 19.95
N TYR A 50 -5.98 6.85 19.51
CA TYR A 50 -7.01 5.82 19.73
C TYR A 50 -6.58 4.44 19.19
N ALA A 51 -5.98 4.40 17.99
CA ALA A 51 -5.47 3.16 17.38
C ALA A 51 -4.31 2.59 18.23
N ARG A 52 -3.32 3.42 18.58
CA ARG A 52 -2.16 3.01 19.41
C ARG A 52 -2.55 2.50 20.78
N GLU A 53 -3.51 3.12 21.45
CA GLU A 53 -4.04 2.65 22.74
C GLU A 53 -4.61 1.24 22.68
N ARG A 54 -4.99 0.77 21.49
CA ARG A 54 -5.49 -0.59 21.23
C ARG A 54 -4.43 -1.55 20.71
N GLY A 55 -3.18 -1.08 20.59
CA GLY A 55 -2.10 -1.87 20.04
C GLY A 55 -2.20 -2.06 18.51
N VAL A 56 -2.83 -1.13 17.80
CA VAL A 56 -2.89 -1.12 16.32
C VAL A 56 -2.17 0.12 15.82
N ASP A 57 -0.98 -0.05 15.27
CA ASP A 57 -0.21 1.03 14.66
C ASP A 57 -0.72 1.36 13.24
N ILE A 58 -0.67 2.63 12.86
CA ILE A 58 -0.86 3.01 11.45
C ILE A 58 0.48 2.84 10.74
N CYS A 59 0.72 1.66 10.17
CA CYS A 59 2.02 1.30 9.57
C CYS A 59 2.26 1.95 8.22
N GLN A 60 1.21 2.24 7.51
CA GLN A 60 1.19 2.99 6.26
C GLN A 60 -0.16 3.65 6.08
N ALA A 61 -0.22 4.62 5.20
CA ALA A 61 -1.47 5.19 4.68
C ALA A 61 -1.50 5.05 3.16
N HIS A 62 -2.67 5.17 2.56
CA HIS A 62 -2.86 5.15 1.12
C HIS A 62 -3.47 6.47 0.64
N ALA A 63 -2.83 7.12 -0.33
CA ALA A 63 -3.33 8.34 -0.94
C ALA A 63 -4.56 8.08 -1.82
N PRO A 64 -5.40 9.09 -2.07
CA PRO A 64 -6.50 8.96 -3.03
C PRO A 64 -5.98 8.68 -4.43
N PHE A 65 -6.69 7.82 -5.17
CA PHE A 65 -6.39 7.44 -6.55
C PHE A 65 -7.64 7.57 -7.46
N PRO A 66 -7.47 7.68 -8.79
CA PRO A 66 -6.22 7.76 -9.53
C PRO A 66 -5.44 9.06 -9.24
N SER A 67 -4.11 9.03 -9.43
CA SER A 67 -3.24 10.19 -9.18
C SER A 67 -3.30 11.27 -10.27
N SER A 68 -3.92 10.96 -11.40
CA SER A 68 -4.09 11.90 -12.52
C SER A 68 -5.32 11.57 -13.35
N TYR A 69 -5.80 12.56 -14.09
CA TYR A 69 -6.92 12.50 -15.02
C TYR A 69 -6.50 13.03 -16.40
N GLU A 70 -7.33 12.83 -17.44
CA GLU A 70 -7.11 13.44 -18.76
C GLU A 70 -7.10 14.98 -18.67
N SER A 71 -7.93 15.54 -17.80
CA SER A 71 -7.98 16.99 -17.53
C SER A 71 -6.81 17.40 -16.64
N ALA A 72 -6.00 18.34 -17.12
CA ALA A 72 -4.92 18.94 -16.33
C ALA A 72 -5.42 19.65 -15.06
N GLN A 73 -6.60 20.26 -15.12
CA GLN A 73 -7.20 20.93 -13.97
C GLN A 73 -7.62 19.92 -12.89
N GLU A 74 -8.21 18.80 -13.27
CA GLU A 74 -8.60 17.73 -12.34
C GLU A 74 -7.36 17.03 -11.77
N SER A 75 -6.32 16.83 -12.58
CA SER A 75 -5.03 16.30 -12.13
C SER A 75 -4.36 17.21 -11.11
N GLU A 76 -4.41 18.54 -11.32
CA GLU A 76 -3.84 19.50 -10.36
C GLU A 76 -4.64 19.52 -9.05
N LYS A 77 -5.98 19.45 -9.11
CA LYS A 77 -6.82 19.30 -7.93
C LYS A 77 -6.45 18.00 -7.17
N ARG A 78 -6.34 16.87 -7.87
CA ARG A 78 -5.95 15.57 -7.29
C ARG A 78 -4.56 15.62 -6.65
N PHE A 79 -3.62 16.34 -7.26
CA PHE A 79 -2.30 16.54 -6.66
C PHE A 79 -2.39 17.16 -5.26
N PHE A 80 -3.20 18.20 -5.08
CA PHE A 80 -3.38 18.82 -3.77
C PHE A 80 -4.20 17.97 -2.79
N GLU A 81 -5.11 17.14 -3.27
CA GLU A 81 -5.79 16.14 -2.44
C GLU A 81 -4.79 15.09 -1.92
N ILE A 82 -3.82 14.67 -2.74
CA ILE A 82 -2.72 13.77 -2.32
C ILE A 82 -1.84 14.48 -1.27
N VAL A 83 -1.49 15.74 -1.50
CA VAL A 83 -0.71 16.53 -0.51
C VAL A 83 -1.44 16.63 0.83
N GLN A 84 -2.75 16.87 0.82
CA GLN A 84 -3.53 16.89 2.04
C GLN A 84 -3.57 15.50 2.72
N ALA A 85 -3.72 14.43 1.94
CA ALA A 85 -3.67 13.06 2.47
C ALA A 85 -2.31 12.76 3.12
N MET A 86 -1.20 13.27 2.58
CA MET A 86 0.14 13.17 3.20
C MET A 86 0.18 13.89 4.55
N GLU A 87 -0.39 15.08 4.65
CA GLU A 87 -0.47 15.85 5.90
C GLU A 87 -1.31 15.10 6.95
N ASN A 88 -2.51 14.63 6.57
CA ASN A 88 -3.38 13.86 7.44
C ASN A 88 -2.73 12.55 7.92
N ALA A 89 -2.05 11.82 7.03
CA ALA A 89 -1.31 10.62 7.37
C ALA A 89 -0.20 10.89 8.39
N SER A 90 0.49 12.03 8.28
CA SER A 90 1.50 12.43 9.26
C SER A 90 0.90 12.68 10.64
N TYR A 91 -0.29 13.30 10.72
CA TYR A 91 -1.01 13.52 11.97
C TYR A 91 -1.50 12.21 12.61
N LEU A 92 -1.89 11.23 11.81
CA LEU A 92 -2.21 9.86 12.26
C LEU A 92 -0.99 9.13 12.84
N GLY A 93 0.22 9.57 12.50
CA GLY A 93 1.47 8.92 12.87
C GLY A 93 1.94 7.85 11.89
N ALA A 94 1.39 7.80 10.67
CA ALA A 94 1.87 6.91 9.62
C ALA A 94 3.29 7.30 9.18
N PRO A 95 4.24 6.37 9.11
CA PRO A 95 5.60 6.67 8.67
C PRO A 95 5.71 6.90 7.16
N MET A 96 4.73 6.42 6.41
CA MET A 96 4.71 6.51 4.95
C MET A 96 3.29 6.51 4.39
N ILE A 97 3.17 7.02 3.17
CA ILE A 97 1.92 7.00 2.39
C ILE A 97 2.18 6.40 1.02
N VAL A 98 1.35 5.44 0.63
CA VAL A 98 1.37 4.86 -0.72
C VAL A 98 0.76 5.85 -1.70
N VAL A 99 1.46 6.11 -2.79
CA VAL A 99 1.01 6.99 -3.87
C VAL A 99 1.15 6.27 -5.19
N HIS A 100 0.03 6.06 -5.88
CA HIS A 100 0.03 5.48 -7.22
C HIS A 100 0.73 6.37 -8.24
N PRO A 101 1.38 5.81 -9.27
CA PRO A 101 1.80 6.58 -10.41
C PRO A 101 0.61 7.15 -11.18
N CYS A 102 0.87 8.16 -11.98
CA CYS A 102 -0.12 8.75 -12.88
C CYS A 102 -0.40 7.80 -14.05
N THR A 103 -1.67 7.47 -14.26
CA THR A 103 -2.14 6.48 -15.25
C THR A 103 -3.27 7.02 -16.15
N HIS A 104 -3.34 8.35 -16.32
CA HIS A 104 -4.37 9.00 -17.15
C HIS A 104 -4.28 8.67 -18.63
N VAL A 105 -3.13 8.16 -19.08
CA VAL A 105 -2.91 7.62 -20.42
C VAL A 105 -2.37 6.22 -20.30
N LEU A 106 -2.86 5.29 -21.12
CA LEU A 106 -2.37 3.91 -21.14
C LEU A 106 -0.93 3.87 -21.62
N LEU A 107 -0.11 3.10 -20.95
CA LEU A 107 1.29 2.87 -21.32
C LEU A 107 1.36 2.08 -22.63
N THR A 108 2.17 2.58 -23.59
CA THR A 108 2.57 1.92 -24.83
C THR A 108 4.08 2.09 -25.04
N GLU A 109 4.67 1.33 -25.95
CA GLU A 109 6.09 1.51 -26.30
C GLU A 109 6.39 2.92 -26.84
N GLU A 110 5.42 3.54 -27.50
CA GLU A 110 5.58 4.85 -28.16
C GLU A 110 5.56 6.01 -27.14
N ASN A 111 4.85 5.86 -26.01
CA ASN A 111 4.67 6.94 -25.02
C ASN A 111 5.40 6.68 -23.69
N GLU A 112 6.18 5.61 -23.56
CA GLU A 112 6.82 5.23 -22.31
C GLU A 112 7.72 6.33 -21.74
N GLU A 113 8.54 6.98 -22.56
CA GLU A 113 9.44 8.05 -22.11
C GLU A 113 8.69 9.33 -21.71
N GLU A 114 7.58 9.62 -22.37
CA GLU A 114 6.71 10.75 -22.02
C GLU A 114 6.04 10.50 -20.66
N LEU A 115 5.44 9.33 -20.47
CA LEU A 115 4.81 8.94 -19.23
C LEU A 115 5.83 8.81 -18.08
N PHE A 116 7.02 8.31 -18.36
CA PHE A 116 8.10 8.30 -17.40
C PHE A 116 8.45 9.71 -16.93
N SER A 117 8.66 10.64 -17.88
CA SER A 117 8.98 12.04 -17.56
C SER A 117 7.85 12.73 -16.80
N TYR A 118 6.59 12.45 -17.16
CA TYR A 118 5.43 12.97 -16.46
C TYR A 118 5.39 12.50 -15.01
N ASN A 119 5.53 11.19 -14.77
CA ASN A 119 5.56 10.61 -13.44
C ASN A 119 6.75 11.09 -12.61
N LEU A 120 7.93 11.19 -13.21
CA LEU A 120 9.10 11.73 -12.56
C LEU A 120 8.86 13.16 -12.03
N ASN A 121 8.25 14.01 -12.85
CA ASN A 121 7.88 15.38 -12.46
C ASN A 121 6.78 15.39 -11.38
N PHE A 122 5.78 14.52 -11.50
CA PHE A 122 4.73 14.38 -10.49
C PHE A 122 5.31 14.05 -9.12
N TYR A 123 6.13 13.00 -9.00
CA TYR A 123 6.73 12.62 -7.72
C TYR A 123 7.71 13.67 -7.19
N ARG A 124 8.51 14.31 -8.05
CA ARG A 124 9.41 15.41 -7.63
C ARG A 124 8.66 16.57 -7.00
N ARG A 125 7.46 16.89 -7.48
CA ARG A 125 6.61 17.94 -6.89
C ARG A 125 6.14 17.61 -5.48
N LEU A 126 6.07 16.32 -5.10
CA LEU A 126 5.67 15.88 -3.76
C LEU A 126 6.81 15.98 -2.73
N ILE A 127 8.07 16.03 -3.15
CA ILE A 127 9.25 16.03 -2.25
C ILE A 127 9.14 17.10 -1.15
N PRO A 128 8.92 18.41 -1.45
CA PRO A 128 8.89 19.43 -0.42
C PRO A 128 7.77 19.24 0.61
N TYR A 129 6.67 18.58 0.22
CA TYR A 129 5.58 18.25 1.14
C TYR A 129 5.93 17.04 2.03
N ALA A 130 6.55 16.02 1.46
CA ALA A 130 7.04 14.87 2.22
C ALA A 130 8.06 15.28 3.28
N GLU A 131 9.00 16.14 2.92
CA GLU A 131 9.99 16.74 3.85
C GLU A 131 9.32 17.59 4.93
N LYS A 132 8.36 18.44 4.54
CA LYS A 132 7.60 19.29 5.48
C LYS A 132 6.84 18.48 6.51
N PHE A 133 6.19 17.40 6.07
CA PHE A 133 5.34 16.57 6.95
C PHE A 133 6.11 15.45 7.64
N GLY A 134 7.37 15.21 7.27
CA GLY A 134 8.20 14.14 7.84
C GLY A 134 7.69 12.73 7.48
N ILE A 135 7.03 12.57 6.33
CA ILE A 135 6.45 11.30 5.85
C ILE A 135 7.16 10.81 4.60
N LYS A 136 7.33 9.50 4.45
CA LYS A 136 7.85 8.91 3.20
C LYS A 136 6.72 8.69 2.18
N ILE A 137 7.11 8.70 0.89
CA ILE A 137 6.24 8.35 -0.22
C ILE A 137 6.62 6.95 -0.69
N ALA A 138 5.71 6.00 -0.58
CA ALA A 138 5.87 4.65 -1.08
C ALA A 138 5.29 4.55 -2.50
N ILE A 139 6.16 4.30 -3.49
CA ILE A 139 5.76 4.14 -4.90
C ILE A 139 5.33 2.71 -5.11
N GLU A 140 4.12 2.51 -5.64
CA GLU A 140 3.55 1.19 -5.84
C GLU A 140 3.75 0.65 -7.26
N ASN A 141 3.96 -0.67 -7.38
CA ASN A 141 3.88 -1.37 -8.66
C ASN A 141 2.41 -1.58 -9.06
N ILE A 142 1.97 -0.78 -10.02
CA ILE A 142 0.61 -0.84 -10.57
C ILE A 142 0.62 -1.60 -11.90
N GLN A 143 -0.48 -2.34 -12.13
CA GLN A 143 -0.66 -3.25 -13.28
C GLN A 143 -0.57 -2.53 -14.66
N ARG A 144 -0.41 -3.35 -15.67
CA ARG A 144 -0.36 -3.26 -17.17
C ARG A 144 -0.32 -1.90 -17.84
N VAL A 145 -0.92 -0.88 -17.27
CA VAL A 145 -1.06 0.46 -17.88
C VAL A 145 -0.13 1.48 -17.24
N SER A 146 0.75 1.03 -16.33
CA SER A 146 1.56 1.89 -15.47
C SER A 146 3.03 1.83 -15.81
N ILE A 147 3.70 2.97 -15.59
CA ILE A 147 5.15 3.09 -15.65
C ILE A 147 5.88 2.32 -14.52
N THR A 148 5.14 1.73 -13.59
CA THR A 148 5.68 0.90 -12.49
C THR A 148 5.24 -0.57 -12.60
N SER A 149 4.66 -0.99 -13.72
CA SER A 149 4.09 -2.34 -13.88
C SER A 149 5.11 -3.48 -13.84
N THR A 150 6.39 -3.21 -14.09
CA THR A 150 7.45 -4.22 -13.98
C THR A 150 8.51 -3.80 -12.96
N PRO A 151 9.24 -4.76 -12.36
CA PRO A 151 10.35 -4.45 -11.44
C PRO A 151 11.39 -3.51 -12.03
N GLU A 152 11.69 -3.65 -13.32
CA GLU A 152 12.67 -2.81 -14.03
C GLU A 152 12.21 -1.36 -14.13
N ARG A 153 10.93 -1.14 -14.51
CA ARG A 153 10.33 0.19 -14.62
C ARG A 153 10.23 0.86 -13.25
N LEU A 154 9.77 0.12 -12.25
CA LEU A 154 9.69 0.61 -10.87
C LEU A 154 11.08 1.02 -10.36
N CYS A 155 12.09 0.16 -10.52
CA CYS A 155 13.47 0.48 -10.14
C CYS A 155 14.00 1.69 -10.89
N ARG A 156 13.75 1.80 -12.20
CA ARG A 156 14.18 2.95 -13.02
C ARG A 156 13.60 4.25 -12.47
N LEU A 157 12.32 4.29 -12.14
CA LEU A 157 11.68 5.48 -11.58
C LEU A 157 12.27 5.82 -10.21
N PHE A 158 12.33 4.84 -9.32
CA PHE A 158 12.89 4.99 -7.97
C PHE A 158 14.34 5.50 -8.00
N ASP A 159 15.21 4.86 -8.79
CA ASP A 159 16.63 5.22 -8.91
C ASP A 159 16.82 6.62 -9.53
N THR A 160 15.94 7.02 -10.46
CA THR A 160 16.00 8.35 -11.09
C THR A 160 15.51 9.47 -10.18
N LEU A 161 14.59 9.16 -9.25
CA LEU A 161 14.14 10.11 -8.22
C LEU A 161 15.25 10.42 -7.22
N ASP A 162 16.07 9.44 -6.86
CA ASP A 162 17.28 9.54 -6.01
C ASP A 162 17.10 10.49 -4.81
N ASN A 163 16.04 10.27 -4.04
CA ASN A 163 15.72 11.09 -2.88
C ASN A 163 15.24 10.21 -1.72
N PRO A 164 15.73 10.41 -0.48
CA PRO A 164 15.43 9.56 0.68
C PRO A 164 13.99 9.62 1.17
N VAL A 165 13.17 10.56 0.68
CA VAL A 165 11.73 10.58 1.00
C VAL A 165 10.97 9.44 0.31
N PHE A 166 11.54 8.84 -0.75
CA PHE A 166 10.90 7.74 -1.46
C PHE A 166 11.26 6.38 -0.87
N THR A 167 10.29 5.49 -0.96
CA THR A 167 10.44 4.05 -0.74
C THR A 167 9.52 3.31 -1.71
N ILE A 168 9.46 1.99 -1.63
CA ILE A 168 8.61 1.16 -2.50
C ILE A 168 7.53 0.51 -1.67
N CYS A 169 6.29 0.57 -2.14
CA CYS A 169 5.22 -0.35 -1.78
C CYS A 169 5.21 -1.49 -2.81
N PHE A 170 5.46 -2.70 -2.40
CA PHE A 170 5.42 -3.84 -3.29
C PHE A 170 4.08 -4.58 -3.16
N ASP A 171 3.26 -4.46 -4.21
CA ASP A 171 2.04 -5.24 -4.34
C ASP A 171 2.32 -6.60 -4.98
N VAL A 172 2.07 -7.66 -4.20
CA VAL A 172 2.35 -9.05 -4.57
C VAL A 172 1.37 -9.54 -5.64
N GLY A 173 0.10 -9.17 -5.49
CA GLY A 173 -0.94 -9.59 -6.43
C GLY A 173 -0.84 -8.89 -7.78
N HIS A 174 -0.55 -7.59 -7.81
CA HIS A 174 -0.29 -6.86 -9.06
C HIS A 174 0.88 -7.48 -9.83
N CYS A 175 1.94 -7.89 -9.13
CA CYS A 175 3.09 -8.53 -9.76
C CYS A 175 2.70 -9.86 -10.43
N LEU A 176 1.93 -10.72 -9.75
CA LEU A 176 1.44 -11.97 -10.33
C LEU A 176 0.51 -11.72 -11.52
N PHE A 177 -0.37 -10.70 -11.42
CA PHE A 177 -1.29 -10.34 -12.50
C PHE A 177 -0.55 -9.85 -13.77
N GLU A 178 0.64 -9.24 -13.62
CA GLU A 178 1.52 -8.91 -14.74
C GLU A 178 2.24 -10.14 -15.34
N GLY A 179 2.03 -11.33 -14.78
CA GLY A 179 2.71 -12.55 -15.21
C GLY A 179 4.17 -12.63 -14.77
N VAL A 180 4.55 -11.85 -13.75
CA VAL A 180 5.89 -11.84 -13.17
C VAL A 180 5.87 -12.64 -11.87
N ASP A 181 6.88 -13.47 -11.64
CA ASP A 181 7.06 -14.16 -10.36
C ASP A 181 7.36 -13.15 -9.24
N PRO A 182 6.47 -13.01 -8.22
CA PRO A 182 6.66 -12.04 -7.16
C PRO A 182 7.96 -12.23 -6.37
N ALA A 183 8.40 -13.47 -6.16
CA ALA A 183 9.64 -13.75 -5.45
C ALA A 183 10.89 -13.30 -6.24
N ALA A 184 10.88 -13.50 -7.57
CA ALA A 184 11.92 -12.98 -8.44
C ALA A 184 11.92 -11.44 -8.48
N ALA A 185 10.74 -10.82 -8.54
CA ALA A 185 10.56 -9.37 -8.51
C ALA A 185 11.13 -8.76 -7.22
N ILE A 186 10.79 -9.32 -6.05
CA ILE A 186 11.31 -8.88 -4.75
C ILE A 186 12.84 -8.89 -4.75
N ARG A 187 13.46 -9.99 -5.18
CA ARG A 187 14.94 -10.06 -5.26
C ARG A 187 15.52 -9.06 -6.24
N ARG A 188 14.84 -8.79 -7.36
CA ARG A 188 15.25 -7.81 -8.37
C ARG A 188 15.20 -6.37 -7.84
N ILE A 189 14.17 -6.04 -7.09
CA ILE A 189 14.02 -4.73 -6.43
C ILE A 189 15.07 -4.58 -5.32
N GLY A 190 15.24 -5.62 -4.52
CA GLY A 190 16.32 -5.72 -3.52
C GLY A 190 16.25 -4.61 -2.48
N ASN A 191 17.41 -3.98 -2.22
CA ASN A 191 17.58 -2.98 -1.16
C ASN A 191 16.65 -1.77 -1.25
N ARG A 192 16.04 -1.49 -2.42
CA ARG A 192 15.15 -0.35 -2.63
C ARG A 192 13.86 -0.45 -1.81
N MET A 193 13.44 -1.69 -1.44
CA MET A 193 12.21 -1.91 -0.67
C MET A 193 12.43 -2.40 0.78
N VAL A 194 13.66 -2.50 1.25
CA VAL A 194 13.95 -3.06 2.59
C VAL A 194 13.18 -2.35 3.70
N ASN A 195 13.07 -1.03 3.65
CA ASN A 195 12.31 -0.20 4.60
C ASN A 195 11.02 0.34 3.98
N GLY A 196 10.49 -0.35 2.99
CA GLY A 196 9.24 -0.02 2.33
C GLY A 196 8.04 -0.70 2.98
N CYS A 197 6.99 -0.84 2.21
CA CYS A 197 5.78 -1.53 2.62
C CYS A 197 5.32 -2.54 1.58
N THR A 198 4.29 -3.30 1.90
CA THR A 198 3.71 -4.29 1.00
C THR A 198 2.20 -4.15 0.94
N HIS A 199 1.62 -4.52 -0.22
CA HIS A 199 0.23 -4.92 -0.33
C HIS A 199 0.18 -6.43 -0.54
N VAL A 200 -0.45 -7.11 0.41
CA VAL A 200 -0.52 -8.58 0.45
C VAL A 200 -1.92 -9.02 0.09
N HIS A 201 -2.08 -9.50 -1.11
CA HIS A 201 -3.29 -10.17 -1.58
C HIS A 201 -2.95 -11.24 -2.61
N ASP A 202 -3.90 -12.12 -2.88
CA ASP A 202 -3.75 -13.20 -3.85
C ASP A 202 -4.71 -13.04 -5.02
N ASN A 203 -4.36 -13.62 -6.14
CA ASN A 203 -5.22 -13.75 -7.33
C ASN A 203 -4.78 -14.96 -8.18
N THR A 204 -5.52 -15.23 -9.24
CA THR A 204 -5.24 -16.37 -10.14
C THR A 204 -4.32 -16.02 -11.31
N GLY A 205 -3.85 -14.77 -11.40
CA GLY A 205 -2.98 -14.27 -12.47
C GLY A 205 -3.73 -13.76 -13.71
N ASP A 206 -5.03 -14.05 -13.83
CA ASP A 206 -5.88 -13.58 -14.94
C ASP A 206 -6.81 -12.41 -14.53
N LYS A 207 -7.06 -12.27 -13.24
CA LYS A 207 -7.86 -11.21 -12.63
C LYS A 207 -7.24 -10.74 -11.35
N ASP A 208 -7.20 -9.45 -11.16
CA ASP A 208 -6.80 -8.83 -9.92
C ASP A 208 -7.95 -8.88 -8.90
N THR A 209 -8.02 -9.98 -8.14
CA THR A 209 -9.17 -10.32 -7.30
C THR A 209 -9.06 -9.88 -5.85
N HIS A 210 -7.92 -9.37 -5.40
CA HIS A 210 -7.68 -8.94 -4.02
C HIS A 210 -8.23 -9.90 -2.96
N THR A 211 -7.95 -11.20 -3.14
CA THR A 211 -8.37 -12.23 -2.18
C THR A 211 -7.27 -12.48 -1.12
N LEU A 212 -7.58 -13.30 -0.13
CA LEU A 212 -6.63 -13.64 0.93
C LEU A 212 -5.51 -14.57 0.39
N PRO A 213 -4.27 -14.50 0.90
CA PRO A 213 -3.23 -15.48 0.62
C PRO A 213 -3.71 -16.92 0.72
N PHE A 214 -3.26 -17.75 -0.22
CA PHE A 214 -3.67 -19.16 -0.44
C PHE A 214 -5.04 -19.37 -1.11
N TYR A 215 -5.70 -18.31 -1.55
CA TYR A 215 -6.94 -18.37 -2.33
C TYR A 215 -6.72 -18.09 -3.82
N GLY A 216 -5.47 -17.95 -4.23
CA GLY A 216 -5.02 -17.77 -5.61
C GLY A 216 -3.78 -18.61 -5.93
N ASN A 217 -2.92 -18.07 -6.78
CA ASN A 217 -1.77 -18.78 -7.36
C ASN A 217 -0.40 -18.19 -6.92
N VAL A 218 -0.37 -17.29 -5.94
CA VAL A 218 0.90 -16.78 -5.41
C VAL A 218 1.62 -17.86 -4.61
N GLU A 219 2.89 -18.11 -4.93
CA GLU A 219 3.76 -19.05 -4.20
C GLU A 219 4.28 -18.38 -2.91
N TRP A 220 3.44 -18.29 -1.89
CA TRP A 220 3.67 -17.51 -0.67
C TRP A 220 4.95 -17.90 0.08
N ASP A 221 5.32 -19.16 0.08
CA ASP A 221 6.57 -19.62 0.72
C ASP A 221 7.80 -19.03 0.02
N SER A 222 7.78 -18.97 -1.31
CA SER A 222 8.80 -18.33 -2.13
C SER A 222 8.86 -16.80 -1.90
N VAL A 223 7.70 -16.15 -1.75
CA VAL A 223 7.60 -14.71 -1.43
C VAL A 223 8.22 -14.43 -0.06
N MET A 224 7.84 -15.17 0.98
CA MET A 224 8.40 -14.99 2.32
C MET A 224 9.92 -15.23 2.35
N LYS A 225 10.39 -16.23 1.61
CA LYS A 225 11.84 -16.45 1.44
C LYS A 225 12.53 -15.27 0.75
N ALA A 226 11.93 -14.73 -0.33
CA ALA A 226 12.52 -13.61 -1.05
C ALA A 226 12.59 -12.34 -0.19
N LEU A 227 11.56 -12.05 0.62
CA LEU A 227 11.57 -10.97 1.59
C LEU A 227 12.68 -11.15 2.64
N ALA A 228 12.87 -12.39 3.12
CA ALA A 228 13.97 -12.69 4.04
C ALA A 228 15.34 -12.54 3.37
N ASP A 229 15.52 -13.02 2.13
CA ASP A 229 16.76 -12.93 1.36
C ASP A 229 17.23 -11.47 1.19
N ILE A 230 16.32 -10.50 1.06
CA ILE A 230 16.66 -9.07 0.94
C ILE A 230 16.77 -8.35 2.29
N GLY A 231 16.48 -9.02 3.40
CA GLY A 231 16.46 -8.41 4.74
C GLY A 231 15.31 -7.43 4.94
N TYR A 232 14.13 -7.72 4.37
CA TYR A 232 12.94 -6.85 4.52
C TYR A 232 12.64 -6.54 5.99
N ALA A 233 12.34 -5.29 6.29
CA ALA A 233 12.11 -4.79 7.64
C ALA A 233 10.77 -4.04 7.81
N GLY A 234 9.95 -4.03 6.75
CA GLY A 234 8.61 -3.42 6.79
C GLY A 234 7.53 -4.40 7.23
N GLU A 235 6.29 -3.95 7.17
CA GLU A 235 5.11 -4.71 7.59
C GLU A 235 4.49 -5.49 6.42
N LEU A 236 3.76 -6.57 6.75
CA LEU A 236 2.92 -7.29 5.80
C LEU A 236 1.49 -6.76 5.90
N ASN A 237 1.14 -5.80 5.04
CA ASN A 237 -0.18 -5.19 5.04
C ASN A 237 -1.11 -5.86 4.03
N TYR A 238 -2.27 -6.26 4.49
CA TYR A 238 -3.29 -6.85 3.62
C TYR A 238 -4.02 -5.81 2.77
N GLU A 239 -4.09 -6.09 1.47
CA GLU A 239 -5.05 -5.48 0.56
C GLU A 239 -6.11 -6.49 0.08
N ALA A 240 -6.37 -7.51 0.87
CA ALA A 240 -7.28 -8.62 0.59
C ALA A 240 -8.76 -8.25 0.85
N SER A 241 -9.21 -7.12 0.32
CA SER A 241 -10.52 -6.54 0.58
C SER A 241 -11.69 -7.43 0.11
N ALA A 242 -11.51 -8.18 -0.98
CA ALA A 242 -12.54 -9.06 -1.52
C ALA A 242 -12.86 -10.24 -0.60
N PHE A 243 -11.90 -10.72 0.18
CA PHE A 243 -12.14 -11.80 1.12
C PHE A 243 -13.23 -11.40 2.15
N ILE A 244 -13.06 -10.26 2.82
CA ILE A 244 -14.06 -9.75 3.78
C ILE A 244 -15.34 -9.33 3.07
N ALA A 245 -15.26 -8.67 1.89
CA ALA A 245 -16.42 -8.19 1.16
C ALA A 245 -17.41 -9.30 0.76
N ASN A 246 -16.94 -10.52 0.60
CA ASN A 246 -17.76 -11.67 0.23
C ASN A 246 -18.40 -12.39 1.44
N LEU A 247 -18.06 -11.99 2.66
CA LEU A 247 -18.67 -12.55 3.87
C LEU A 247 -19.94 -11.77 4.26
N PRO A 248 -20.95 -12.43 4.82
CA PRO A 248 -21.99 -11.76 5.60
C PRO A 248 -21.36 -10.98 6.76
N THR A 249 -21.91 -9.81 7.08
CA THR A 249 -21.36 -8.91 8.13
C THR A 249 -21.23 -9.58 9.50
N ASP A 250 -22.15 -10.47 9.84
CA ASP A 250 -22.12 -11.25 11.10
C ASP A 250 -20.89 -12.18 11.19
N LEU A 251 -20.25 -12.49 10.05
CA LEU A 251 -19.06 -13.32 9.99
C LEU A 251 -17.75 -12.49 9.93
N TYR A 252 -17.83 -11.17 9.87
CA TYR A 252 -16.62 -10.31 9.84
C TYR A 252 -15.66 -10.59 10.99
N PRO A 253 -16.09 -10.76 12.26
CA PRO A 253 -15.15 -11.06 13.34
C PRO A 253 -14.36 -12.36 13.10
N LEU A 254 -15.00 -13.41 12.61
CA LEU A 254 -14.33 -14.68 12.27
C LEU A 254 -13.43 -14.54 11.05
N GLY A 255 -13.87 -13.79 10.03
CA GLY A 255 -13.07 -13.50 8.85
C GLY A 255 -11.78 -12.74 9.20
N LEU A 256 -11.87 -11.70 10.01
CA LEU A 256 -10.73 -10.92 10.49
C LEU A 256 -9.77 -11.77 11.34
N GLU A 257 -10.29 -12.59 12.26
CA GLU A 257 -9.46 -13.52 13.05
C GLU A 257 -8.72 -14.53 12.15
N TYR A 258 -9.41 -15.05 11.13
CA TYR A 258 -8.79 -15.95 10.17
C TYR A 258 -7.68 -15.25 9.34
N MET A 259 -7.94 -14.05 8.84
CA MET A 259 -6.92 -13.23 8.15
C MET A 259 -5.68 -13.01 9.05
N ALA A 260 -5.89 -12.62 10.30
CA ALA A 260 -4.79 -12.43 11.25
C ALA A 260 -3.99 -13.73 11.48
N LYS A 261 -4.64 -14.90 11.52
CA LYS A 261 -3.95 -16.20 11.63
C LYS A 261 -3.14 -16.53 10.37
N VAL A 262 -3.66 -16.24 9.18
CA VAL A 262 -2.93 -16.39 7.91
C VAL A 262 -1.70 -15.47 7.89
N GLY A 263 -1.84 -14.21 8.32
CA GLY A 263 -0.72 -13.27 8.42
C GLY A 263 0.38 -13.77 9.37
N ARG A 264 0.02 -14.23 10.56
CA ARG A 264 0.98 -14.83 11.49
C ARG A 264 1.68 -16.08 10.95
N TYR A 265 0.98 -16.89 10.15
CA TYR A 265 1.62 -17.99 9.45
C TYR A 265 2.68 -17.52 8.46
N LEU A 266 2.37 -16.51 7.64
CA LEU A 266 3.33 -15.91 6.69
C LEU A 266 4.54 -15.31 7.41
N ILE A 267 4.31 -14.55 8.49
CA ILE A 267 5.39 -14.01 9.35
C ILE A 267 6.26 -15.16 9.90
N GLY A 268 5.65 -16.25 10.37
CA GLY A 268 6.37 -17.43 10.83
C GLY A 268 7.25 -18.06 9.74
N ARG A 269 6.80 -18.06 8.47
CA ARG A 269 7.62 -18.51 7.33
C ARG A 269 8.76 -17.55 7.03
N PHE A 270 8.51 -16.25 7.05
CA PHE A 270 9.54 -15.22 6.90
C PHE A 270 10.64 -15.37 7.97
N GLU A 271 10.28 -15.45 9.26
CA GLU A 271 11.22 -15.61 10.37
C GLU A 271 12.00 -16.93 10.30
N TYR A 272 11.38 -17.98 9.77
CA TYR A 272 12.08 -19.24 9.52
C TYR A 272 13.21 -19.06 8.49
N TYR A 273 12.96 -18.38 7.38
CA TYR A 273 13.97 -18.12 6.36
C TYR A 273 15.02 -17.11 6.80
N LYS A 274 14.62 -16.06 7.52
CA LYS A 274 15.55 -15.04 8.05
C LYS A 274 16.64 -15.63 8.94
N LYS A 275 16.36 -16.74 9.64
CA LYS A 275 17.36 -17.46 10.46
C LYS A 275 18.35 -18.28 9.63
N GLN A 276 18.15 -18.42 8.33
CA GLN A 276 18.99 -19.21 7.43
C GLN A 276 19.92 -18.35 6.57
N VAL A 277 19.68 -17.04 6.54
CA VAL A 277 20.52 -16.04 5.89
C VAL A 277 21.55 -15.51 6.89
#